data_5711f65be844ff9a44fc9b81ea0326ab
#
_entry.id   5711f65be844ff9a44fc9b81ea0326ab
#
_cell.length_a   1.000
_cell.length_b   1.000
_cell.length_c   1.000
_cell.angle_alpha   90.00
_cell.angle_beta   90.00
_cell.angle_gamma   90.00
#
_symmetry.space_group_name_H-M   'P 1'
#
loop_
_entity.id
_entity.type
_entity.pdbx_description
1 polymer ?
#
loop_
_entity_poly.entity_id
_entity_poly.type
_entity_poly.pdbx_seq_one_letter_code
_entity_poly.pdbx_strand_id
1 'polypeptide(L)'
;MAVLAGGCVSPEPSGRAVSLVVTNGIVVTGDATGRVIQGGAVAVDGADIVAVDTAEAIAAQFRGAETIDAGGNIIAPGLINTHTHAPMVLYRGLADDLALMDWLNTYIFPAEAKTVSPAFVRDGTRLAVLEMIQSGTTTYADMYYFEEEIAKETRAAGLRGVLGQTVIQFPVADAKTPAEGLARAEAFIMAFKGDPLITPAVAPHAMYTLDGPTLMAARALANKHGVPTLIHLAETSDETKTSQQRYAMSPVAFLDSLGFLGPGVLAAHGVWVSDAEVTLLATRGVGVSHNPESNMKLASGTAPVPAYLKANVALGLGTDGAASNNDLDMFEAMRMASFLHKLQSGDPRVVSAREALTMATLGGARALGMEKQIGSLEPGKRADLLVVNTKGARQTPLYDPISHLVYVARGDDVQSTVVHGRVLMRNRQMLTLDEHAVLAAARGWTDKVRAAVR
;
A
#
# COMPACT_ATOMS: atom_id res chain seq x y z
N MET A 1 -36.43 15.55 -63.07
CA MET A 1 -35.38 16.09 -62.21
C MET A 1 -35.37 15.28 -60.93
N ALA A 2 -34.43 14.37 -60.78
CA ALA A 2 -34.23 13.59 -59.54
C ALA A 2 -33.14 14.28 -58.73
N VAL A 3 -33.47 14.74 -57.54
CA VAL A 3 -32.52 15.31 -56.58
C VAL A 3 -31.88 14.16 -55.82
N LEU A 4 -30.60 13.86 -56.10
CA LEU A 4 -29.77 12.99 -55.31
C LEU A 4 -29.43 13.67 -53.98
N ALA A 5 -30.04 13.22 -52.89
CA ALA A 5 -29.64 13.59 -51.55
C ALA A 5 -28.29 12.86 -51.22
N GLY A 6 -27.18 13.59 -51.33
CA GLY A 6 -25.89 13.16 -50.86
C GLY A 6 -25.89 13.13 -49.33
N GLY A 7 -25.95 11.93 -48.71
CA GLY A 7 -25.75 11.76 -47.30
C GLY A 7 -24.30 12.10 -46.97
N CYS A 8 -24.06 13.12 -46.17
CA CYS A 8 -22.78 13.37 -45.54
C CYS A 8 -22.51 12.21 -44.57
N VAL A 9 -21.69 11.26 -44.96
CA VAL A 9 -21.08 10.29 -44.07
C VAL A 9 -20.04 11.09 -43.29
N SER A 10 -20.30 11.38 -42.03
CA SER A 10 -19.25 11.90 -41.13
C SER A 10 -18.13 10.90 -41.10
N PRO A 11 -16.87 11.33 -41.31
CA PRO A 11 -15.75 10.40 -41.21
C PRO A 11 -15.77 9.75 -39.83
N GLU A 12 -15.71 8.41 -39.76
CA GLU A 12 -15.50 7.72 -38.49
C GLU A 12 -14.22 8.29 -37.84
N PRO A 13 -14.28 8.60 -36.53
CA PRO A 13 -13.13 9.16 -35.87
C PRO A 13 -11.96 8.18 -36.00
N SER A 14 -10.86 8.64 -36.61
CA SER A 14 -9.64 7.90 -36.79
C SER A 14 -8.95 7.70 -35.43
N GLY A 15 -8.67 6.45 -35.03
CA GLY A 15 -7.94 6.12 -33.82
C GLY A 15 -8.21 4.68 -33.35
N ARG A 16 -7.19 4.04 -32.75
CA ARG A 16 -7.32 2.72 -32.15
C ARG A 16 -8.31 2.78 -30.98
N ALA A 17 -9.31 1.90 -30.99
CA ALA A 17 -10.21 1.74 -29.86
C ALA A 17 -9.46 1.18 -28.65
N VAL A 18 -9.67 1.77 -27.46
CA VAL A 18 -9.12 1.34 -26.17
C VAL A 18 -10.22 1.37 -25.12
N SER A 19 -10.04 0.66 -24.01
CA SER A 19 -11.08 0.54 -22.97
C SER A 19 -11.36 1.86 -22.24
N LEU A 20 -10.30 2.64 -21.89
CA LEU A 20 -10.43 3.86 -21.11
C LEU A 20 -9.42 4.91 -21.58
N VAL A 21 -9.85 6.17 -21.59
CA VAL A 21 -8.95 7.33 -21.69
C VAL A 21 -9.22 8.26 -20.51
N VAL A 22 -8.17 8.58 -19.74
CA VAL A 22 -8.20 9.63 -18.72
C VAL A 22 -7.50 10.84 -19.32
N THR A 23 -8.20 11.97 -19.49
CA THR A 23 -7.73 13.08 -20.30
C THR A 23 -7.85 14.44 -19.60
N ASN A 24 -7.29 15.47 -20.20
CA ASN A 24 -7.42 16.86 -19.79
C ASN A 24 -6.93 17.11 -18.36
N GLY A 25 -5.80 16.51 -17.97
CA GLY A 25 -5.21 16.67 -16.64
C GLY A 25 -3.75 17.11 -16.68
N ILE A 26 -3.19 17.35 -15.50
CA ILE A 26 -1.75 17.46 -15.28
C ILE A 26 -1.24 16.07 -14.94
N VAL A 27 -0.61 15.38 -15.89
CA VAL A 27 -0.11 14.02 -15.66
C VAL A 27 1.24 14.10 -14.95
N VAL A 28 1.29 13.57 -13.73
CA VAL A 28 2.51 13.27 -12.98
C VAL A 28 2.82 11.81 -13.22
N THR A 29 3.85 11.50 -14.02
CA THR A 29 4.09 10.10 -14.43
C THR A 29 4.59 9.21 -13.30
N GLY A 30 5.28 9.76 -12.30
CA GLY A 30 5.92 8.99 -11.23
C GLY A 30 7.07 8.09 -11.73
N ASP A 31 7.49 8.23 -12.99
CA ASP A 31 8.63 7.51 -13.56
C ASP A 31 9.97 8.01 -13.01
N ALA A 32 11.05 7.32 -13.33
CA ALA A 32 12.39 7.64 -12.84
C ALA A 32 12.85 9.07 -13.25
N THR A 33 12.30 9.63 -14.33
CA THR A 33 12.62 10.98 -14.80
C THR A 33 11.79 12.05 -14.09
N GLY A 34 10.66 11.67 -13.48
CA GLY A 34 9.73 12.57 -12.81
C GLY A 34 9.04 13.52 -13.78
N ARG A 35 8.68 13.01 -14.97
CA ARG A 35 8.03 13.80 -16.03
C ARG A 35 6.66 14.28 -15.60
N VAL A 36 6.36 15.55 -15.93
CA VAL A 36 5.04 16.17 -15.75
C VAL A 36 4.55 16.67 -17.10
N ILE A 37 3.31 16.30 -17.49
CA ILE A 37 2.70 16.67 -18.77
C ILE A 37 1.49 17.55 -18.51
N GLN A 38 1.57 18.82 -18.90
CA GLN A 38 0.45 19.76 -18.85
C GLN A 38 -0.57 19.40 -19.94
N GLY A 39 -1.87 19.46 -19.62
CA GLY A 39 -2.90 19.05 -20.55
C GLY A 39 -2.72 17.61 -21.04
N GLY A 40 -2.26 16.74 -20.16
CA GLY A 40 -1.92 15.36 -20.48
C GLY A 40 -3.11 14.41 -20.46
N ALA A 41 -2.86 13.19 -20.95
CA ALA A 41 -3.80 12.08 -20.94
C ALA A 41 -3.08 10.73 -20.83
N VAL A 42 -3.84 9.71 -20.37
CA VAL A 42 -3.44 8.32 -20.27
C VAL A 42 -4.44 7.46 -21.03
N ALA A 43 -3.98 6.69 -22.02
CA ALA A 43 -4.78 5.70 -22.73
C ALA A 43 -4.54 4.31 -22.13
N VAL A 44 -5.63 3.58 -21.86
CA VAL A 44 -5.64 2.27 -21.18
C VAL A 44 -6.43 1.28 -22.05
N ASP A 45 -5.85 0.10 -22.26
CA ASP A 45 -6.51 -0.99 -22.98
C ASP A 45 -6.51 -2.26 -22.12
N GLY A 46 -7.69 -2.71 -21.72
CA GLY A 46 -7.83 -3.75 -20.72
C GLY A 46 -7.23 -3.32 -19.39
N ALA A 47 -6.22 -4.04 -18.94
CA ALA A 47 -5.54 -3.77 -17.67
C ALA A 47 -4.33 -2.84 -17.79
N ASP A 48 -3.88 -2.51 -19.00
CA ASP A 48 -2.57 -1.96 -19.25
C ASP A 48 -2.62 -0.52 -19.79
N ILE A 49 -1.68 0.29 -19.37
CA ILE A 49 -1.40 1.60 -19.97
C ILE A 49 -0.79 1.37 -21.34
N VAL A 50 -1.38 1.94 -22.39
CA VAL A 50 -0.87 1.83 -23.76
C VAL A 50 -0.16 3.09 -24.23
N ALA A 51 -0.52 4.27 -23.69
CA ALA A 51 0.16 5.52 -23.99
C ALA A 51 -0.04 6.56 -22.87
N VAL A 52 0.95 7.45 -22.73
CA VAL A 52 0.91 8.60 -21.82
C VAL A 52 1.55 9.79 -22.53
N ASP A 53 0.73 10.79 -22.87
CA ASP A 53 1.16 11.95 -23.64
C ASP A 53 0.21 13.14 -23.43
N THR A 54 0.33 14.21 -24.23
CA THR A 54 -0.66 15.28 -24.26
C THR A 54 -2.02 14.77 -24.70
N ALA A 55 -3.08 15.40 -24.24
CA ALA A 55 -4.45 15.01 -24.61
C ALA A 55 -4.67 15.04 -26.14
N GLU A 56 -4.05 15.99 -26.84
CA GLU A 56 -4.09 16.10 -28.31
C GLU A 56 -3.43 14.88 -28.97
N ALA A 57 -2.22 14.50 -28.53
CA ALA A 57 -1.50 13.34 -29.08
C ALA A 57 -2.23 12.02 -28.81
N ILE A 58 -2.86 11.88 -27.64
CA ILE A 58 -3.68 10.71 -27.30
C ILE A 58 -4.94 10.67 -28.15
N ALA A 59 -5.68 11.79 -28.28
CA ALA A 59 -6.90 11.85 -29.05
C ALA A 59 -6.68 11.59 -30.57
N ALA A 60 -5.49 11.93 -31.09
CA ALA A 60 -5.11 11.62 -32.48
C ALA A 60 -4.91 10.12 -32.74
N GLN A 61 -4.57 9.34 -31.72
CA GLN A 61 -4.18 7.93 -31.85
C GLN A 61 -5.18 6.96 -31.24
N PHE A 62 -5.94 7.39 -30.22
CA PHE A 62 -6.78 6.49 -29.41
C PHE A 62 -8.18 7.05 -29.21
N ARG A 63 -9.15 6.15 -29.14
CA ARG A 63 -10.55 6.45 -28.80
C ARG A 63 -10.98 5.54 -27.65
N GLY A 64 -11.23 6.10 -26.49
CA GLY A 64 -11.71 5.38 -25.31
C GLY A 64 -13.19 4.95 -25.47
N ALA A 65 -13.48 3.68 -25.17
CA ALA A 65 -14.86 3.25 -24.97
C ALA A 65 -15.48 3.97 -23.76
N GLU A 66 -14.65 4.27 -22.77
CA GLU A 66 -14.94 5.08 -21.60
C GLU A 66 -13.96 6.25 -21.51
N THR A 67 -14.43 7.41 -21.02
CA THR A 67 -13.57 8.59 -20.84
C THR A 67 -13.79 9.19 -19.46
N ILE A 68 -12.68 9.50 -18.77
CA ILE A 68 -12.66 10.32 -17.56
C ILE A 68 -12.00 11.65 -17.91
N ASP A 69 -12.78 12.73 -17.86
CA ASP A 69 -12.25 14.09 -17.98
C ASP A 69 -11.72 14.53 -16.61
N ALA A 70 -10.41 14.67 -16.49
CA ALA A 70 -9.77 15.16 -15.27
C ALA A 70 -10.04 16.67 -15.06
N GLY A 71 -10.47 17.39 -16.08
CA GLY A 71 -10.87 18.80 -15.97
C GLY A 71 -9.77 19.71 -15.46
N GLY A 72 -8.51 19.45 -15.76
CA GLY A 72 -7.34 20.19 -15.28
C GLY A 72 -6.79 19.74 -13.90
N ASN A 73 -7.39 18.71 -13.30
CA ASN A 73 -6.87 18.11 -12.07
C ASN A 73 -5.61 17.29 -12.32
N ILE A 74 -4.92 16.84 -11.25
CA ILE A 74 -3.73 15.98 -11.39
C ILE A 74 -4.17 14.55 -11.69
N ILE A 75 -3.51 13.93 -12.69
CA ILE A 75 -3.54 12.49 -12.96
C ILE A 75 -2.20 11.94 -12.46
N ALA A 76 -2.25 11.05 -11.46
CA ALA A 76 -1.07 10.50 -10.79
C ALA A 76 -1.11 8.97 -10.75
N PRO A 77 0.03 8.27 -10.55
CA PRO A 77 0.04 6.85 -10.24
C PRO A 77 -0.78 6.56 -8.98
N GLY A 78 -1.38 5.40 -8.91
CA GLY A 78 -1.98 4.89 -7.69
C GLY A 78 -0.97 4.77 -6.56
N LEU A 79 -1.37 5.11 -5.35
CA LEU A 79 -0.53 5.01 -4.17
C LEU A 79 -0.40 3.55 -3.72
N ILE A 80 0.77 3.21 -3.19
CA ILE A 80 1.13 1.86 -2.76
C ILE A 80 1.42 1.90 -1.26
N ASN A 81 0.55 1.27 -0.48
CA ASN A 81 0.69 1.11 0.96
C ASN A 81 1.45 -0.19 1.25
N THR A 82 2.70 -0.10 1.67
CA THR A 82 3.57 -1.27 1.78
C THR A 82 3.45 -2.03 3.10
N HIS A 83 2.61 -1.57 4.04
CA HIS A 83 2.35 -2.29 5.28
C HIS A 83 1.03 -1.88 5.91
N THR A 84 0.17 -2.86 6.15
CA THR A 84 -1.11 -2.72 6.86
C THR A 84 -1.45 -3.96 7.68
N HIS A 85 -2.48 -3.78 8.52
CA HIS A 85 -3.29 -4.83 9.15
C HIS A 85 -4.75 -4.47 8.88
N ALA A 86 -5.20 -4.65 7.65
CA ALA A 86 -6.44 -4.06 7.12
C ALA A 86 -7.67 -4.26 8.01
N PRO A 87 -7.98 -5.47 8.55
CA PRO A 87 -9.15 -5.66 9.40
C PRO A 87 -9.11 -4.87 10.72
N MET A 88 -7.92 -4.42 11.17
CA MET A 88 -7.76 -3.66 12.41
C MET A 88 -8.33 -2.23 12.34
N VAL A 89 -8.88 -1.79 11.19
CA VAL A 89 -9.70 -0.57 11.12
C VAL A 89 -10.89 -0.60 12.09
N LEU A 90 -11.35 -1.81 12.47
CA LEU A 90 -12.41 -1.98 13.48
C LEU A 90 -11.92 -1.72 14.92
N TYR A 91 -10.61 -1.57 15.15
CA TYR A 91 -9.99 -1.19 16.42
C TYR A 91 -9.51 0.26 16.45
N ARG A 92 -9.79 1.04 15.43
CA ARG A 92 -9.40 2.45 15.31
C ARG A 92 -9.83 3.25 16.55
N GLY A 93 -8.87 3.90 17.22
CA GLY A 93 -9.12 4.69 18.43
C GLY A 93 -9.54 3.87 19.65
N LEU A 94 -9.29 2.54 19.64
CA LEU A 94 -9.64 1.67 20.78
C LEU A 94 -8.74 1.92 22.00
N ALA A 95 -7.47 2.20 21.77
CA ALA A 95 -6.45 2.37 22.80
C ALA A 95 -5.33 3.24 22.25
N ASP A 96 -5.39 4.55 22.54
CA ASP A 96 -4.38 5.53 22.12
C ASP A 96 -3.42 5.88 23.26
N ASP A 97 -2.31 6.57 22.95
CA ASP A 97 -1.34 7.13 23.89
C ASP A 97 -0.63 6.11 24.78
N LEU A 98 -0.26 4.96 24.21
CA LEU A 98 0.39 3.83 24.89
C LEU A 98 1.67 3.42 24.17
N ALA A 99 2.64 2.86 24.94
CA ALA A 99 3.79 2.18 24.36
C ALA A 99 3.37 0.85 23.71
N LEU A 100 4.10 0.42 22.65
CA LEU A 100 3.75 -0.75 21.82
C LEU A 100 3.39 -1.99 22.65
N MET A 101 4.23 -2.39 23.61
CA MET A 101 3.99 -3.64 24.36
C MET A 101 2.82 -3.54 25.32
N ASP A 102 2.55 -2.36 25.91
CA ASP A 102 1.38 -2.12 26.75
C ASP A 102 0.12 -2.12 25.90
N TRP A 103 0.16 -1.48 24.72
CA TRP A 103 -0.89 -1.46 23.73
C TRP A 103 -1.26 -2.87 23.25
N LEU A 104 -0.27 -3.67 22.84
CA LEU A 104 -0.47 -5.05 22.37
C LEU A 104 -1.03 -5.94 23.47
N ASN A 105 -0.37 -6.00 24.65
CA ASN A 105 -0.69 -6.98 25.67
C ASN A 105 -1.98 -6.67 26.45
N THR A 106 -2.29 -5.37 26.62
CA THR A 106 -3.44 -4.96 27.45
C THR A 106 -4.72 -4.81 26.62
N TYR A 107 -4.61 -4.39 25.35
CA TYR A 107 -5.77 -4.05 24.54
C TYR A 107 -5.92 -4.91 23.29
N ILE A 108 -4.89 -4.97 22.44
CA ILE A 108 -5.03 -5.55 21.10
C ILE A 108 -5.15 -7.07 21.15
N PHE A 109 -4.18 -7.78 21.72
CA PHE A 109 -4.24 -9.24 21.80
C PHE A 109 -5.47 -9.74 22.55
N PRO A 110 -5.92 -9.14 23.69
CA PRO A 110 -7.20 -9.50 24.32
C PRO A 110 -8.43 -9.22 23.45
N ALA A 111 -8.45 -8.10 22.70
CA ALA A 111 -9.53 -7.79 21.77
C ALA A 111 -9.57 -8.81 20.63
N GLU A 112 -8.43 -9.08 20.02
CA GLU A 112 -8.29 -10.06 18.93
C GLU A 112 -8.74 -11.44 19.35
N ALA A 113 -8.31 -11.93 20.51
CA ALA A 113 -8.68 -13.24 21.03
C ALA A 113 -10.20 -13.42 21.19
N LYS A 114 -10.94 -12.33 21.43
CA LYS A 114 -12.39 -12.35 21.66
C LYS A 114 -13.23 -12.01 20.41
N THR A 115 -12.69 -11.29 19.45
CA THR A 115 -13.48 -10.71 18.34
C THR A 115 -13.06 -11.18 16.96
N VAL A 116 -11.77 -11.51 16.74
CA VAL A 116 -11.29 -11.92 15.41
C VAL A 116 -11.95 -13.24 15.00
N SER A 117 -12.55 -13.19 13.83
CA SER A 117 -13.30 -14.29 13.21
C SER A 117 -13.36 -14.02 11.70
N PRO A 118 -13.72 -14.99 10.86
CA PRO A 118 -13.92 -14.72 9.43
C PRO A 118 -14.89 -13.57 9.15
N ALA A 119 -15.93 -13.37 9.98
CA ALA A 119 -16.89 -12.28 9.83
C ALA A 119 -16.24 -10.91 10.18
N PHE A 120 -15.48 -10.85 11.29
CA PHE A 120 -14.73 -9.65 11.68
C PHE A 120 -13.76 -9.24 10.58
N VAL A 121 -12.98 -10.20 10.07
CA VAL A 121 -11.98 -9.97 9.02
C VAL A 121 -12.64 -9.48 7.73
N ARG A 122 -13.75 -10.09 7.30
CA ARG A 122 -14.50 -9.60 6.12
C ARG A 122 -14.98 -8.17 6.27
N ASP A 123 -15.66 -7.87 7.37
CA ASP A 123 -16.25 -6.54 7.57
C ASP A 123 -15.17 -5.47 7.76
N GLY A 124 -14.09 -5.79 8.50
CA GLY A 124 -12.94 -4.91 8.64
C GLY A 124 -12.22 -4.67 7.31
N THR A 125 -11.97 -5.73 6.53
CA THR A 125 -11.35 -5.58 5.21
C THR A 125 -12.20 -4.72 4.28
N ARG A 126 -13.53 -4.91 4.24
CA ARG A 126 -14.42 -4.06 3.42
C ARG A 126 -14.29 -2.58 3.79
N LEU A 127 -14.24 -2.27 5.09
CA LEU A 127 -14.04 -0.90 5.55
C LEU A 127 -12.65 -0.37 5.15
N ALA A 128 -11.60 -1.17 5.33
CA ALA A 128 -10.24 -0.78 4.97
C ALA A 128 -10.08 -0.51 3.47
N VAL A 129 -10.57 -1.42 2.61
CA VAL A 129 -10.46 -1.24 1.16
C VAL A 129 -11.35 -0.09 0.65
N LEU A 130 -12.49 0.18 1.30
CA LEU A 130 -13.30 1.35 1.02
C LEU A 130 -12.49 2.63 1.28
N GLU A 131 -11.88 2.77 2.45
CA GLU A 131 -11.05 3.92 2.82
C GLU A 131 -9.84 4.06 1.90
N MET A 132 -9.14 2.97 1.62
CA MET A 132 -7.99 2.96 0.72
C MET A 132 -8.35 3.38 -0.71
N ILE A 133 -9.46 2.90 -1.28
CA ILE A 133 -9.92 3.33 -2.60
C ILE A 133 -10.28 4.83 -2.59
N GLN A 134 -10.97 5.28 -1.54
CA GLN A 134 -11.37 6.68 -1.39
C GLN A 134 -10.18 7.63 -1.19
N SER A 135 -9.09 7.16 -0.56
CA SER A 135 -7.86 7.92 -0.34
C SER A 135 -6.77 7.66 -1.39
N GLY A 136 -7.04 6.85 -2.43
CA GLY A 136 -6.16 6.71 -3.59
C GLY A 136 -5.11 5.61 -3.47
N THR A 137 -5.17 4.75 -2.49
CA THR A 137 -4.38 3.52 -2.47
C THR A 137 -4.92 2.54 -3.51
N THR A 138 -4.05 2.06 -4.39
CA THR A 138 -4.39 1.08 -5.45
C THR A 138 -3.78 -0.29 -5.21
N THR A 139 -2.72 -0.34 -4.41
CA THR A 139 -2.05 -1.57 -3.98
C THR A 139 -1.70 -1.45 -2.51
N TYR A 140 -1.92 -2.51 -1.75
CA TYR A 140 -1.47 -2.57 -0.35
C TYR A 140 -0.85 -3.91 0.00
N ALA A 141 0.08 -3.91 0.96
CA ALA A 141 0.59 -5.11 1.59
C ALA A 141 -0.06 -5.28 2.96
N ASP A 142 -0.50 -6.48 3.25
CA ASP A 142 -1.17 -6.83 4.51
C ASP A 142 -0.55 -8.06 5.15
N MET A 143 -0.60 -8.12 6.46
CA MET A 143 -0.28 -9.30 7.24
C MET A 143 -1.24 -9.43 8.42
N TYR A 144 -2.10 -10.44 8.38
CA TYR A 144 -3.10 -10.66 9.41
C TYR A 144 -3.54 -12.12 9.48
N TYR A 145 -4.72 -12.38 10.06
CA TYR A 145 -5.34 -13.70 10.22
C TYR A 145 -6.49 -13.88 9.22
N PHE A 146 -6.83 -15.13 8.86
CA PHE A 146 -7.84 -15.44 7.86
C PHE A 146 -7.60 -14.73 6.52
N GLU A 147 -6.38 -14.77 6.03
CA GLU A 147 -5.94 -14.01 4.86
C GLU A 147 -6.74 -14.35 3.59
N GLU A 148 -7.32 -15.54 3.53
CA GLU A 148 -8.23 -15.93 2.46
C GLU A 148 -9.51 -15.07 2.42
N GLU A 149 -10.00 -14.57 3.57
CA GLU A 149 -11.15 -13.67 3.63
C GLU A 149 -10.74 -12.26 3.18
N ILE A 150 -9.54 -11.78 3.59
CA ILE A 150 -8.98 -10.51 3.13
C ILE A 150 -8.84 -10.52 1.60
N ALA A 151 -8.26 -11.58 1.05
CA ALA A 151 -8.06 -11.71 -0.39
C ALA A 151 -9.38 -11.71 -1.18
N LYS A 152 -10.42 -12.38 -0.69
CA LYS A 152 -11.75 -12.40 -1.33
C LYS A 152 -12.35 -11.01 -1.41
N GLU A 153 -12.34 -10.26 -0.30
CA GLU A 153 -12.93 -8.92 -0.23
C GLU A 153 -12.10 -7.90 -1.03
N THR A 154 -10.77 -7.98 -0.97
CA THR A 154 -9.86 -7.16 -1.77
C THR A 154 -10.12 -7.33 -3.26
N ARG A 155 -10.17 -8.58 -3.72
CA ARG A 155 -10.47 -8.92 -5.12
C ARG A 155 -11.86 -8.47 -5.54
N ALA A 156 -12.86 -8.65 -4.70
CA ALA A 156 -14.24 -8.22 -4.98
C ALA A 156 -14.34 -6.69 -5.13
N ALA A 157 -13.63 -5.95 -4.28
CA ALA A 157 -13.52 -4.50 -4.37
C ALA A 157 -12.74 -4.04 -5.60
N GLY A 158 -11.91 -4.90 -6.18
CA GLY A 158 -11.06 -4.60 -7.34
C GLY A 158 -9.70 -3.99 -6.97
N LEU A 159 -9.33 -3.98 -5.70
CA LEU A 159 -8.04 -3.47 -5.22
C LEU A 159 -6.95 -4.55 -5.39
N ARG A 160 -5.68 -4.12 -5.50
CA ARG A 160 -4.55 -5.04 -5.53
C ARG A 160 -4.01 -5.27 -4.12
N GLY A 161 -3.70 -6.54 -3.76
CA GLY A 161 -3.13 -6.90 -2.47
C GLY A 161 -1.90 -7.79 -2.58
N VAL A 162 -0.87 -7.51 -1.78
CA VAL A 162 0.22 -8.43 -1.44
C VAL A 162 -0.06 -8.92 -0.02
N LEU A 163 -0.66 -10.10 0.10
CA LEU A 163 -1.36 -10.53 1.30
C LEU A 163 -0.65 -11.70 1.97
N GLY A 164 -0.24 -11.52 3.22
CA GLY A 164 0.61 -12.44 3.95
C GLY A 164 -0.09 -13.13 5.12
N GLN A 165 -0.34 -14.43 5.01
CA GLN A 165 -0.83 -15.21 6.15
C GLN A 165 0.16 -15.16 7.30
N THR A 166 -0.28 -14.63 8.45
CA THR A 166 0.55 -14.49 9.64
C THR A 166 0.92 -15.85 10.23
N VAL A 167 2.21 -15.98 10.60
CA VAL A 167 2.75 -17.10 11.38
C VAL A 167 3.29 -16.55 12.68
N ILE A 168 2.84 -17.12 13.82
CA ILE A 168 3.22 -16.67 15.16
C ILE A 168 3.33 -17.87 16.12
N GLN A 169 4.11 -17.74 17.21
CA GLN A 169 4.46 -18.86 18.10
C GLN A 169 3.30 -19.30 19.02
N PHE A 170 2.46 -18.36 19.42
CA PHE A 170 1.34 -18.61 20.34
C PHE A 170 0.03 -18.78 19.58
N PRO A 171 -1.00 -19.41 20.20
CA PRO A 171 -2.32 -19.59 19.58
C PRO A 171 -2.97 -18.26 19.21
N VAL A 172 -3.46 -18.18 17.98
CA VAL A 172 -4.22 -17.06 17.44
C VAL A 172 -5.56 -17.54 16.87
N ALA A 173 -6.35 -16.61 16.37
CA ALA A 173 -7.73 -16.89 15.97
C ALA A 173 -7.86 -17.98 14.90
N ASP A 174 -6.88 -18.11 14.00
CA ASP A 174 -6.92 -19.02 12.86
C ASP A 174 -5.85 -20.13 12.87
N ALA A 175 -4.92 -20.11 13.83
CA ALA A 175 -3.89 -21.14 13.99
C ALA A 175 -3.52 -21.32 15.47
N LYS A 176 -3.39 -22.55 15.94
CA LYS A 176 -3.01 -22.86 17.31
C LYS A 176 -1.49 -23.05 17.47
N THR A 177 -0.81 -23.31 16.38
CA THR A 177 0.65 -23.59 16.34
C THR A 177 1.27 -22.95 15.11
N PRO A 178 2.60 -22.66 15.13
CA PRO A 178 3.30 -22.18 13.94
C PRO A 178 3.17 -23.12 12.73
N ALA A 179 3.14 -24.43 12.99
CA ALA A 179 2.96 -25.43 11.91
C ALA A 179 1.61 -25.31 11.24
N GLU A 180 0.52 -25.04 11.99
CA GLU A 180 -0.80 -24.75 11.42
C GLU A 180 -0.78 -23.43 10.64
N GLY A 181 -0.11 -22.38 11.16
CA GLY A 181 0.07 -21.11 10.44
C GLY A 181 0.80 -21.28 9.10
N LEU A 182 1.88 -22.07 9.07
CA LEU A 182 2.60 -22.40 7.84
C LEU A 182 1.74 -23.21 6.86
N ALA A 183 0.97 -24.17 7.36
CA ALA A 183 0.06 -24.97 6.52
C ALA A 183 -1.05 -24.08 5.91
N ARG A 184 -1.60 -23.14 6.68
CA ARG A 184 -2.55 -22.15 6.16
C ARG A 184 -1.91 -21.24 5.11
N ALA A 185 -0.68 -20.76 5.36
CA ALA A 185 0.05 -19.95 4.38
C ALA A 185 0.24 -20.71 3.06
N GLU A 186 0.62 -21.99 3.12
CA GLU A 186 0.75 -22.80 1.90
C GLU A 186 -0.60 -22.99 1.20
N ALA A 187 -1.67 -23.29 1.92
CA ALA A 187 -3.01 -23.42 1.35
C ALA A 187 -3.48 -22.11 0.70
N PHE A 188 -3.21 -20.96 1.36
CA PHE A 188 -3.52 -19.64 0.83
C PHE A 188 -2.74 -19.35 -0.47
N ILE A 189 -1.44 -19.63 -0.49
CA ILE A 189 -0.60 -19.51 -1.70
C ILE A 189 -1.18 -20.32 -2.84
N MET A 190 -1.53 -21.58 -2.59
CA MET A 190 -2.08 -22.46 -3.64
C MET A 190 -3.43 -21.98 -4.16
N ALA A 191 -4.26 -21.36 -3.31
CA ALA A 191 -5.58 -20.86 -3.68
C ALA A 191 -5.53 -19.58 -4.55
N PHE A 192 -4.52 -18.72 -4.36
CA PHE A 192 -4.43 -17.41 -5.01
C PHE A 192 -3.25 -17.25 -5.97
N LYS A 193 -2.43 -18.29 -6.17
CA LYS A 193 -1.30 -18.24 -7.10
C LYS A 193 -1.78 -17.95 -8.51
N GLY A 194 -1.27 -16.87 -9.10
CA GLY A 194 -1.62 -16.44 -10.46
C GLY A 194 -2.86 -15.56 -10.55
N ASP A 195 -3.46 -15.19 -9.42
CA ASP A 195 -4.54 -14.19 -9.42
C ASP A 195 -4.00 -12.82 -9.89
N PRO A 196 -4.71 -12.10 -10.76
CA PRO A 196 -4.21 -10.84 -11.32
C PRO A 196 -4.15 -9.68 -10.31
N LEU A 197 -4.89 -9.76 -9.21
CA LEU A 197 -4.95 -8.71 -8.17
C LEU A 197 -4.31 -9.16 -6.86
N ILE A 198 -4.28 -10.47 -6.55
CA ILE A 198 -3.81 -10.96 -5.27
C ILE A 198 -2.46 -11.67 -5.44
N THR A 199 -1.44 -11.13 -4.78
CA THR A 199 -0.14 -11.77 -4.63
C THR A 199 -0.06 -12.36 -3.22
N PRO A 200 -0.18 -13.69 -3.06
CA PRO A 200 -0.07 -14.31 -1.74
C PRO A 200 1.37 -14.21 -1.22
N ALA A 201 1.52 -14.08 0.10
CA ALA A 201 2.80 -13.98 0.81
C ALA A 201 2.80 -14.85 2.07
N VAL A 202 3.98 -15.07 2.65
CA VAL A 202 4.13 -15.65 3.98
C VAL A 202 4.53 -14.52 4.94
N ALA A 203 3.85 -14.41 6.09
CA ALA A 203 4.09 -13.32 7.02
C ALA A 203 4.50 -13.84 8.42
N PRO A 204 5.76 -14.29 8.63
CA PRO A 204 6.28 -14.50 9.96
C PRO A 204 6.26 -13.16 10.71
N HIS A 205 5.54 -13.11 11.85
CA HIS A 205 5.20 -11.84 12.50
C HIS A 205 6.45 -11.01 12.86
N ALA A 206 7.32 -11.53 13.74
CA ALA A 206 8.53 -10.84 14.16
C ALA A 206 9.50 -11.83 14.84
N MET A 207 10.79 -11.43 14.98
CA MET A 207 11.80 -12.25 15.64
C MET A 207 11.55 -12.45 17.15
N TYR A 208 10.77 -11.57 17.78
CA TYR A 208 10.45 -11.69 19.20
C TYR A 208 9.22 -12.57 19.47
N THR A 209 8.43 -12.88 18.46
CA THR A 209 7.26 -13.76 18.54
C THR A 209 7.47 -15.11 17.87
N LEU A 210 8.65 -15.36 17.30
CA LEU A 210 9.01 -16.60 16.62
C LEU A 210 10.42 -17.05 17.00
N ASP A 211 10.67 -18.35 16.87
CA ASP A 211 12.02 -18.91 16.97
C ASP A 211 12.70 -18.99 15.58
N GLY A 212 14.02 -19.17 15.59
CA GLY A 212 14.82 -19.27 14.37
C GLY A 212 14.38 -20.39 13.41
N PRO A 213 14.11 -21.61 13.89
CA PRO A 213 13.59 -22.69 13.05
C PRO A 213 12.28 -22.34 12.32
N THR A 214 11.34 -21.70 13.00
CA THR A 214 10.07 -21.27 12.39
C THR A 214 10.27 -20.15 11.36
N LEU A 215 11.16 -19.18 11.66
CA LEU A 215 11.53 -18.14 10.70
C LEU A 215 12.15 -18.74 9.42
N MET A 216 13.07 -19.70 9.57
CA MET A 216 13.66 -20.40 8.43
C MET A 216 12.62 -21.20 7.64
N ALA A 217 11.69 -21.88 8.33
CA ALA A 217 10.62 -22.63 7.68
C ALA A 217 9.68 -21.72 6.87
N ALA A 218 9.32 -20.55 7.42
CA ALA A 218 8.52 -19.54 6.74
C ALA A 218 9.24 -19.00 5.48
N ARG A 219 10.53 -18.69 5.59
CA ARG A 219 11.34 -18.24 4.45
C ARG A 219 11.48 -19.34 3.39
N ALA A 220 11.71 -20.60 3.82
CA ALA A 220 11.80 -21.74 2.91
C ALA A 220 10.47 -21.97 2.15
N LEU A 221 9.32 -21.82 2.84
CA LEU A 221 8.00 -21.91 2.22
C LEU A 221 7.81 -20.83 1.16
N ALA A 222 8.14 -19.59 1.47
CA ALA A 222 8.07 -18.48 0.52
C ALA A 222 8.96 -18.73 -0.71
N ASN A 223 10.21 -19.16 -0.49
CA ASN A 223 11.14 -19.49 -1.56
C ASN A 223 10.65 -20.67 -2.44
N LYS A 224 10.08 -21.71 -1.83
CA LYS A 224 9.51 -22.88 -2.55
C LYS A 224 8.46 -22.46 -3.57
N HIS A 225 7.63 -21.47 -3.23
CA HIS A 225 6.54 -21.03 -4.08
C HIS A 225 6.85 -19.76 -4.88
N GLY A 226 8.00 -19.09 -4.63
CA GLY A 226 8.39 -17.84 -5.30
C GLY A 226 7.48 -16.67 -4.92
N VAL A 227 7.06 -16.60 -3.63
CA VAL A 227 6.19 -15.55 -3.11
C VAL A 227 6.94 -14.66 -2.11
N PRO A 228 6.47 -13.42 -1.85
CA PRO A 228 7.08 -12.54 -0.85
C PRO A 228 7.02 -13.08 0.58
N THR A 229 7.91 -12.53 1.42
CA THR A 229 7.89 -12.70 2.88
C THR A 229 7.75 -11.32 3.52
N LEU A 230 6.76 -11.14 4.39
CA LEU A 230 6.51 -9.90 5.13
C LEU A 230 6.87 -10.11 6.60
N ILE A 231 7.57 -9.15 7.23
CA ILE A 231 8.01 -9.27 8.62
C ILE A 231 8.15 -7.90 9.28
N HIS A 232 7.79 -7.77 10.57
CA HIS A 232 8.19 -6.62 11.38
C HIS A 232 9.65 -6.74 11.76
N LEU A 233 10.43 -5.67 11.61
CA LEU A 233 11.87 -5.69 11.85
C LEU A 233 12.35 -4.41 12.52
N ALA A 234 13.01 -4.58 13.67
CA ALA A 234 13.70 -3.51 14.39
C ALA A 234 12.81 -2.28 14.63
N GLU A 235 11.54 -2.52 15.02
CA GLU A 235 10.56 -1.46 15.24
C GLU A 235 10.87 -0.64 16.49
N THR A 236 11.20 -1.32 17.62
CA THR A 236 11.44 -0.66 18.90
C THR A 236 12.83 -0.95 19.46
N SER A 237 13.30 -0.08 20.36
CA SER A 237 14.54 -0.34 21.10
C SER A 237 14.46 -1.63 21.95
N ASP A 238 13.27 -2.00 22.39
CA ASP A 238 13.08 -3.20 23.21
C ASP A 238 13.18 -4.49 22.39
N GLU A 239 12.77 -4.46 21.11
CA GLU A 239 13.07 -5.56 20.19
C GLU A 239 14.58 -5.75 20.04
N THR A 240 15.33 -4.67 19.85
CA THR A 240 16.80 -4.71 19.77
C THR A 240 17.43 -5.25 21.04
N LYS A 241 16.98 -4.83 22.24
CA LYS A 241 17.45 -5.35 23.52
C LYS A 241 17.13 -6.85 23.68
N THR A 242 15.90 -7.25 23.31
CA THR A 242 15.47 -8.66 23.36
C THR A 242 16.32 -9.53 22.43
N SER A 243 16.60 -9.07 21.23
CA SER A 243 17.46 -9.76 20.28
C SER A 243 18.89 -9.90 20.81
N GLN A 244 19.44 -8.82 21.38
CA GLN A 244 20.77 -8.84 21.98
C GLN A 244 20.86 -9.81 23.17
N GLN A 245 19.82 -9.87 23.99
CA GLN A 245 19.78 -10.79 25.14
C GLN A 245 19.67 -12.27 24.74
N ARG A 246 18.83 -12.55 23.70
CA ARG A 246 18.55 -13.92 23.25
C ARG A 246 19.64 -14.48 22.35
N TYR A 247 20.21 -13.66 21.48
CA TYR A 247 21.06 -14.11 20.36
C TYR A 247 22.44 -13.43 20.34
N ALA A 248 22.74 -12.49 21.23
CA ALA A 248 23.92 -11.61 21.20
C ALA A 248 24.09 -10.86 19.86
N MET A 249 22.99 -10.58 19.18
CA MET A 249 22.92 -9.93 17.86
C MET A 249 21.79 -8.92 17.82
N SER A 250 21.86 -7.95 16.90
CA SER A 250 20.71 -7.11 16.53
C SER A 250 19.66 -7.92 15.77
N PRO A 251 18.41 -7.43 15.64
CA PRO A 251 17.37 -8.10 14.85
C PRO A 251 17.80 -8.36 13.39
N VAL A 252 18.42 -7.37 12.75
CA VAL A 252 18.90 -7.48 11.36
C VAL A 252 20.01 -8.53 11.24
N ALA A 253 21.02 -8.48 12.13
CA ALA A 253 22.12 -9.45 12.13
C ALA A 253 21.64 -10.87 12.44
N PHE A 254 20.66 -11.02 13.33
CA PHE A 254 20.06 -12.32 13.63
C PHE A 254 19.36 -12.91 12.40
N LEU A 255 18.49 -12.14 11.72
CA LEU A 255 17.83 -12.61 10.51
C LEU A 255 18.81 -12.91 9.37
N ASP A 256 19.89 -12.11 9.25
CA ASP A 256 20.93 -12.40 8.26
C ASP A 256 21.67 -13.70 8.57
N SER A 257 21.98 -13.97 9.84
CA SER A 257 22.64 -15.21 10.28
C SER A 257 21.83 -16.47 9.98
N LEU A 258 20.50 -16.34 9.92
CA LEU A 258 19.57 -17.42 9.51
C LEU A 258 19.46 -17.58 7.98
N GLY A 259 20.08 -16.71 7.18
CA GLY A 259 19.85 -16.65 5.74
C GLY A 259 18.44 -16.21 5.38
N PHE A 260 17.74 -15.52 6.27
CA PHE A 260 16.35 -15.07 6.07
C PHE A 260 16.28 -13.87 5.12
N LEU A 261 17.23 -12.92 5.24
CA LEU A 261 17.27 -11.71 4.43
C LEU A 261 17.61 -11.99 2.97
N GLY A 262 16.91 -11.35 2.05
CA GLY A 262 17.13 -11.51 0.61
C GLY A 262 16.02 -10.89 -0.24
N PRO A 263 16.12 -10.98 -1.57
CA PRO A 263 15.07 -10.51 -2.46
C PRO A 263 13.72 -11.14 -2.12
N GLY A 264 12.66 -10.34 -2.22
CA GLY A 264 11.29 -10.75 -1.88
C GLY A 264 10.98 -10.70 -0.37
N VAL A 265 11.91 -10.27 0.50
CA VAL A 265 11.61 -9.90 1.89
C VAL A 265 11.22 -8.45 1.94
N LEU A 266 10.09 -8.14 2.56
CA LEU A 266 9.67 -6.80 2.95
C LEU A 266 9.70 -6.70 4.47
N ALA A 267 10.54 -5.81 4.98
CA ALA A 267 10.70 -5.52 6.40
C ALA A 267 9.91 -4.25 6.77
N ALA A 268 8.92 -4.37 7.64
CA ALA A 268 8.18 -3.23 8.14
C ALA A 268 8.96 -2.52 9.26
N HIS A 269 8.82 -1.20 9.33
CA HIS A 269 9.40 -0.25 10.28
C HIS A 269 10.88 0.07 10.05
N GLY A 270 11.81 -0.86 10.34
CA GLY A 270 13.24 -0.62 10.17
C GLY A 270 13.74 0.62 10.92
N VAL A 271 13.32 0.81 12.19
CA VAL A 271 13.60 2.01 12.98
C VAL A 271 14.97 1.96 13.61
N TRP A 272 15.27 0.86 14.33
CA TRP A 272 16.50 0.69 15.11
C TRP A 272 17.54 -0.09 14.31
N VAL A 273 18.00 0.53 13.22
CA VAL A 273 18.95 -0.05 12.26
C VAL A 273 20.17 0.86 12.13
N SER A 274 21.37 0.29 12.29
CA SER A 274 22.64 0.99 12.13
C SER A 274 23.01 1.20 10.65
N ASP A 275 23.95 2.12 10.35
CA ASP A 275 24.44 2.36 8.99
C ASP A 275 25.02 1.10 8.31
N ALA A 276 25.67 0.24 9.08
CA ALA A 276 26.18 -1.03 8.59
C ALA A 276 25.04 -1.98 8.17
N GLU A 277 23.98 -2.01 8.95
CA GLU A 277 22.78 -2.82 8.67
C GLU A 277 21.96 -2.23 7.53
N VAL A 278 21.88 -0.91 7.38
CA VAL A 278 21.33 -0.26 6.17
C VAL A 278 22.05 -0.76 4.92
N THR A 279 23.39 -0.80 4.97
CA THR A 279 24.21 -1.33 3.87
C THR A 279 23.96 -2.81 3.64
N LEU A 280 23.77 -3.58 4.70
CA LEU A 280 23.46 -5.02 4.63
C LEU A 280 22.10 -5.24 3.98
N LEU A 281 21.05 -4.53 4.41
CA LEU A 281 19.70 -4.63 3.83
C LEU A 281 19.71 -4.29 2.33
N ALA A 282 20.42 -3.22 1.94
CA ALA A 282 20.62 -2.86 0.52
C ALA A 282 21.31 -3.98 -0.26
N THR A 283 22.41 -4.54 0.27
CA THR A 283 23.19 -5.61 -0.37
C THR A 283 22.39 -6.91 -0.50
N ARG A 284 21.54 -7.21 0.47
CA ARG A 284 20.65 -8.37 0.46
C ARG A 284 19.43 -8.16 -0.45
N GLY A 285 19.15 -6.94 -0.90
CA GLY A 285 17.98 -6.63 -1.73
C GLY A 285 16.66 -6.73 -0.95
N VAL A 286 16.69 -6.40 0.34
CA VAL A 286 15.50 -6.35 1.21
C VAL A 286 14.71 -5.08 0.93
N GLY A 287 13.39 -5.21 0.75
CA GLY A 287 12.46 -4.08 0.76
C GLY A 287 12.19 -3.61 2.19
N VAL A 288 12.03 -2.29 2.38
CA VAL A 288 11.67 -1.72 3.68
C VAL A 288 10.39 -0.90 3.54
N SER A 289 9.45 -1.08 4.47
CA SER A 289 8.27 -0.23 4.63
C SER A 289 8.49 0.75 5.77
N HIS A 290 8.59 2.03 5.47
CA HIS A 290 8.63 3.08 6.48
C HIS A 290 7.20 3.47 6.88
N ASN A 291 6.89 3.38 8.17
CA ASN A 291 5.55 3.62 8.73
C ASN A 291 5.61 4.83 9.68
N PRO A 292 5.69 6.07 9.16
CA PRO A 292 6.06 7.24 9.95
C PRO A 292 5.07 7.52 11.08
N GLU A 293 3.78 7.43 10.81
CA GLU A 293 2.70 7.78 11.75
C GLU A 293 2.64 6.81 12.91
N SER A 294 2.61 5.49 12.62
CA SER A 294 2.64 4.46 13.65
C SER A 294 3.89 4.57 14.52
N ASN A 295 5.08 4.75 13.89
CA ASN A 295 6.33 4.91 14.62
C ASN A 295 6.31 6.15 15.54
N MET A 296 5.71 7.26 15.11
CA MET A 296 5.56 8.47 15.93
C MET A 296 4.53 8.28 17.03
N LYS A 297 3.35 7.73 16.70
CA LYS A 297 2.26 7.56 17.66
C LYS A 297 2.62 6.61 18.81
N LEU A 298 3.30 5.50 18.50
CA LEU A 298 3.78 4.52 19.47
C LEU A 298 5.12 4.91 20.10
N ALA A 299 5.70 6.07 19.71
CA ALA A 299 7.04 6.50 20.11
C ALA A 299 8.12 5.43 19.88
N SER A 300 7.98 4.62 18.83
CA SER A 300 8.92 3.55 18.47
C SER A 300 10.30 4.09 18.10
N GLY A 301 10.37 5.32 17.59
CA GLY A 301 11.58 6.01 17.15
C GLY A 301 11.50 6.52 15.72
N THR A 302 12.63 6.95 15.16
CA THR A 302 12.71 7.45 13.80
C THR A 302 13.62 6.58 12.95
N ALA A 303 13.08 5.97 11.89
CA ALA A 303 13.84 5.16 10.95
C ALA A 303 14.90 6.00 10.21
N PRO A 304 16.07 5.43 9.85
CA PRO A 304 17.13 6.16 9.17
C PRO A 304 16.86 6.33 7.66
N VAL A 305 15.69 6.90 7.30
CA VAL A 305 15.23 7.04 5.92
C VAL A 305 16.24 7.74 5.00
N PRO A 306 16.90 8.83 5.40
CA PRO A 306 17.95 9.42 4.57
C PRO A 306 19.10 8.46 4.25
N ALA A 307 19.47 7.57 5.21
CA ALA A 307 20.49 6.56 4.98
C ALA A 307 19.98 5.45 4.05
N TYR A 308 18.74 5.01 4.19
CA TYR A 308 18.10 4.07 3.26
C TYR A 308 18.09 4.60 1.83
N LEU A 309 17.66 5.84 1.62
CA LEU A 309 17.65 6.48 0.31
C LEU A 309 19.05 6.58 -0.28
N LYS A 310 20.05 6.99 0.51
CA LYS A 310 21.45 7.08 0.11
C LYS A 310 22.05 5.72 -0.28
N ALA A 311 21.68 4.66 0.44
CA ALA A 311 22.11 3.29 0.16
C ALA A 311 21.30 2.61 -0.96
N ASN A 312 20.31 3.31 -1.54
CA ASN A 312 19.40 2.78 -2.57
C ASN A 312 18.64 1.52 -2.12
N VAL A 313 18.26 1.45 -0.83
CA VAL A 313 17.33 0.42 -0.33
C VAL A 313 16.00 0.58 -1.06
N ALA A 314 15.35 -0.51 -1.42
CA ALA A 314 14.00 -0.50 -1.95
C ALA A 314 13.03 -0.08 -0.84
N LEU A 315 12.67 1.21 -0.81
CA LEU A 315 11.95 1.83 0.29
C LEU A 315 10.54 2.25 -0.14
N GLY A 316 9.53 1.74 0.57
CA GLY A 316 8.14 2.13 0.45
C GLY A 316 7.64 2.89 1.69
N LEU A 317 6.42 3.41 1.61
CA LEU A 317 5.65 3.94 2.74
C LEU A 317 4.52 2.99 3.07
N GLY A 318 4.24 2.82 4.37
CA GLY A 318 3.08 2.12 4.87
C GLY A 318 2.38 2.93 5.95
N THR A 319 1.08 2.76 6.09
CA THR A 319 0.31 3.37 7.18
C THR A 319 0.39 2.55 8.46
N ASP A 320 0.75 1.27 8.36
CA ASP A 320 0.49 0.28 9.41
C ASP A 320 -1.03 0.05 9.60
N GLY A 321 -1.46 -0.64 10.64
CA GLY A 321 -2.87 -0.81 10.96
C GLY A 321 -3.50 0.46 11.51
N ALA A 322 -4.78 0.72 11.16
CA ALA A 322 -5.51 1.88 11.69
C ALA A 322 -5.75 1.81 13.22
N ALA A 323 -5.37 0.75 13.89
CA ALA A 323 -5.33 0.69 15.34
C ALA A 323 -4.10 1.40 15.93
N SER A 324 -2.96 1.43 15.22
CA SER A 324 -1.71 2.08 15.64
C SER A 324 -1.46 3.44 14.99
N ASN A 325 -2.20 3.77 13.93
CA ASN A 325 -2.06 5.02 13.18
C ASN A 325 -3.36 5.85 13.18
N ASN A 326 -4.52 5.19 13.21
CA ASN A 326 -5.88 5.72 13.16
C ASN A 326 -6.44 6.01 11.77
N ASP A 327 -5.68 5.92 10.68
CA ASP A 327 -6.18 6.00 9.31
C ASP A 327 -5.38 5.11 8.33
N LEU A 328 -5.73 5.17 7.04
CA LEU A 328 -5.05 4.50 5.94
C LEU A 328 -4.75 5.49 4.80
N ASP A 329 -4.51 6.77 5.14
CA ASP A 329 -4.28 7.86 4.17
C ASP A 329 -2.81 8.00 3.79
N MET A 330 -2.44 7.50 2.62
CA MET A 330 -1.08 7.60 2.09
C MET A 330 -0.61 9.04 1.79
N PHE A 331 -1.52 10.01 1.64
CA PHE A 331 -1.13 11.43 1.53
C PHE A 331 -0.63 11.97 2.87
N GLU A 332 -1.22 11.53 3.97
CA GLU A 332 -0.71 11.85 5.30
C GLU A 332 0.63 11.18 5.56
N ALA A 333 0.77 9.90 5.26
CA ALA A 333 2.03 9.17 5.37
C ALA A 333 3.18 9.84 4.60
N MET A 334 2.96 10.29 3.36
CA MET A 334 3.96 11.06 2.60
C MET A 334 4.37 12.35 3.29
N ARG A 335 3.40 13.10 3.80
CA ARG A 335 3.64 14.39 4.48
C ARG A 335 4.40 14.18 5.78
N MET A 336 3.99 13.22 6.60
CA MET A 336 4.63 12.91 7.87
C MET A 336 6.05 12.39 7.67
N ALA A 337 6.30 11.49 6.71
CA ALA A 337 7.64 11.06 6.36
C ALA A 337 8.54 12.25 6.01
N SER A 338 8.06 13.17 5.17
CA SER A 338 8.85 14.35 4.77
C SER A 338 9.15 15.27 5.96
N PHE A 339 8.15 15.60 6.77
CA PHE A 339 8.31 16.55 7.89
C PHE A 339 9.17 15.97 9.02
N LEU A 340 8.95 14.70 9.39
CA LEU A 340 9.69 14.02 10.43
C LEU A 340 11.21 14.07 10.17
N HIS A 341 11.62 13.69 8.95
CA HIS A 341 13.05 13.60 8.63
C HIS A 341 13.70 14.96 8.43
N LYS A 342 12.99 15.97 7.93
CA LYS A 342 13.48 17.36 7.89
C LYS A 342 13.72 17.91 9.31
N LEU A 343 12.75 17.68 10.21
CA LEU A 343 12.87 18.12 11.60
C LEU A 343 14.04 17.42 12.29
N GLN A 344 14.13 16.10 12.17
CA GLN A 344 15.17 15.31 12.84
C GLN A 344 16.58 15.63 12.36
N SER A 345 16.76 15.81 11.04
CA SER A 345 18.08 16.10 10.47
C SER A 345 18.50 17.58 10.56
N GLY A 346 17.54 18.49 10.79
CA GLY A 346 17.76 19.93 10.67
C GLY A 346 18.02 20.41 9.24
N ASP A 347 17.80 19.54 8.23
CA ASP A 347 17.99 19.85 6.81
C ASP A 347 16.66 19.80 6.06
N PRO A 348 16.12 20.93 5.55
CA PRO A 348 14.84 20.96 4.84
C PRO A 348 14.87 20.25 3.47
N ARG A 349 16.03 19.82 3.00
CA ARG A 349 16.20 19.18 1.70
C ARG A 349 16.01 17.67 1.73
N VAL A 350 16.20 17.00 2.89
CA VAL A 350 16.04 15.56 3.01
C VAL A 350 14.57 15.16 2.89
N VAL A 351 14.32 14.00 2.38
CA VAL A 351 12.98 13.45 2.10
C VAL A 351 12.10 14.52 1.44
N SER A 352 12.59 14.97 0.28
CA SER A 352 11.90 15.94 -0.58
C SER A 352 10.52 15.44 -1.00
N ALA A 353 9.66 16.32 -1.52
CA ALA A 353 8.37 15.93 -2.06
C ALA A 353 8.49 14.82 -3.13
N ARG A 354 9.50 14.92 -4.00
CA ARG A 354 9.77 13.89 -5.01
C ARG A 354 10.12 12.53 -4.39
N GLU A 355 10.98 12.51 -3.37
CA GLU A 355 11.35 11.27 -2.68
C GLU A 355 10.16 10.69 -1.92
N ALA A 356 9.35 11.50 -1.23
CA ALA A 356 8.14 11.05 -0.53
C ALA A 356 7.11 10.46 -1.51
N LEU A 357 6.84 11.13 -2.64
CA LEU A 357 5.95 10.59 -3.68
C LEU A 357 6.52 9.30 -4.28
N THR A 358 7.85 9.24 -4.49
CA THR A 358 8.51 8.03 -5.01
C THR A 358 8.31 6.86 -4.03
N MET A 359 8.50 7.06 -2.71
CA MET A 359 8.27 6.01 -1.71
C MET A 359 6.81 5.51 -1.72
N ALA A 360 5.83 6.39 -1.93
CA ALA A 360 4.42 6.02 -2.02
C ALA A 360 4.00 5.44 -3.38
N THR A 361 4.87 5.37 -4.37
CA THR A 361 4.58 4.92 -5.73
C THR A 361 5.63 3.92 -6.21
N LEU A 362 6.58 4.32 -7.06
CA LEU A 362 7.60 3.44 -7.65
C LEU A 362 8.52 2.81 -6.59
N GLY A 363 8.83 3.51 -5.50
CA GLY A 363 9.60 2.99 -4.37
C GLY A 363 8.86 1.86 -3.65
N GLY A 364 7.56 2.06 -3.36
CA GLY A 364 6.69 1.01 -2.83
C GLY A 364 6.61 -0.19 -3.75
N ALA A 365 6.46 0.04 -5.06
CA ALA A 365 6.49 -1.03 -6.05
C ALA A 365 7.81 -1.82 -6.02
N ARG A 366 8.96 -1.13 -5.91
CA ARG A 366 10.28 -1.78 -5.78
C ARG A 366 10.40 -2.58 -4.49
N ALA A 367 9.91 -2.05 -3.37
CA ALA A 367 9.92 -2.75 -2.09
C ALA A 367 9.12 -4.06 -2.14
N LEU A 368 8.06 -4.10 -2.95
CA LEU A 368 7.23 -5.28 -3.20
C LEU A 368 7.73 -6.15 -4.38
N GLY A 369 8.78 -5.75 -5.11
CA GLY A 369 9.27 -6.44 -6.30
C GLY A 369 8.33 -6.34 -7.52
N MET A 370 7.51 -5.28 -7.58
CA MET A 370 6.47 -5.08 -8.61
C MET A 370 6.72 -3.87 -9.52
N GLU A 371 7.90 -3.25 -9.48
CA GLU A 371 8.22 -2.01 -10.18
C GLU A 371 8.12 -2.09 -11.71
N LYS A 372 8.18 -3.29 -12.26
CA LYS A 372 7.95 -3.54 -13.69
C LYS A 372 6.48 -3.52 -14.07
N GLN A 373 5.58 -3.63 -13.09
CA GLN A 373 4.15 -3.77 -13.33
C GLN A 373 3.35 -2.53 -12.90
N ILE A 374 3.74 -1.89 -11.78
CA ILE A 374 2.98 -0.79 -11.15
C ILE A 374 3.92 0.32 -10.65
N GLY A 375 3.34 1.37 -10.08
CA GLY A 375 4.05 2.45 -9.37
C GLY A 375 4.42 3.65 -10.24
N SER A 376 4.14 3.62 -11.53
CA SER A 376 4.30 4.77 -12.43
C SER A 376 3.38 4.67 -13.64
N LEU A 377 3.08 5.81 -14.27
CA LEU A 377 2.28 5.87 -15.49
C LEU A 377 3.21 5.75 -16.71
N GLU A 378 3.45 4.52 -17.12
CA GLU A 378 4.30 4.19 -18.26
C GLU A 378 3.62 3.13 -19.15
N PRO A 379 3.76 3.24 -20.50
CA PRO A 379 3.24 2.19 -21.39
C PRO A 379 3.77 0.81 -21.02
N GLY A 380 2.87 -0.18 -20.99
CA GLY A 380 3.16 -1.58 -20.63
C GLY A 380 3.00 -1.89 -19.13
N LYS A 381 2.82 -0.88 -18.27
CA LYS A 381 2.46 -1.09 -16.86
C LYS A 381 0.94 -1.17 -16.67
N ARG A 382 0.52 -1.74 -15.55
CA ARG A 382 -0.88 -1.81 -15.17
C ARG A 382 -1.45 -0.42 -14.96
N ALA A 383 -2.67 -0.22 -15.39
CA ALA A 383 -3.37 1.05 -15.24
C ALA A 383 -3.92 1.20 -13.82
N ASP A 384 -3.02 1.53 -12.90
CA ASP A 384 -3.31 1.92 -11.52
C ASP A 384 -3.06 3.42 -11.42
N LEU A 385 -4.13 4.24 -11.38
CA LEU A 385 -4.03 5.70 -11.45
C LEU A 385 -5.15 6.41 -10.69
N LEU A 386 -4.90 7.67 -10.37
CA LEU A 386 -5.76 8.57 -9.62
C LEU A 386 -6.04 9.84 -10.41
N VAL A 387 -7.22 10.43 -10.18
CA VAL A 387 -7.49 11.84 -10.46
C VAL A 387 -7.65 12.58 -9.15
N VAL A 388 -6.76 13.54 -8.87
CA VAL A 388 -6.69 14.28 -7.61
C VAL A 388 -7.10 15.73 -7.84
N ASN A 389 -8.11 16.20 -7.11
CA ASN A 389 -8.67 17.55 -7.20
C ASN A 389 -7.64 18.64 -6.85
N THR A 390 -7.62 19.71 -7.67
CA THR A 390 -6.72 20.86 -7.51
C THR A 390 -7.44 22.19 -7.45
N LYS A 391 -8.78 22.19 -7.31
CA LYS A 391 -9.60 23.41 -7.50
C LYS A 391 -10.18 23.99 -6.21
N GLY A 392 -9.95 23.36 -5.07
CA GLY A 392 -10.44 23.88 -3.79
C GLY A 392 -9.62 25.06 -3.28
N ALA A 393 -10.11 25.74 -2.24
CA ALA A 393 -9.40 26.84 -1.60
C ALA A 393 -8.02 26.45 -1.06
N ARG A 394 -7.90 25.24 -0.50
CA ARG A 394 -6.64 24.69 0.00
C ARG A 394 -5.66 24.36 -1.13
N GLN A 395 -6.15 23.99 -2.31
CA GLN A 395 -5.38 23.57 -3.47
C GLN A 395 -4.95 24.74 -4.38
N THR A 396 -5.38 25.96 -4.11
CA THR A 396 -5.11 27.14 -4.94
C THR A 396 -4.16 28.11 -4.26
N PRO A 397 -3.09 28.58 -4.95
CA PRO A 397 -2.65 28.25 -6.30
C PRO A 397 -1.84 26.94 -6.36
N LEU A 398 -1.69 26.36 -7.57
CA LEU A 398 -0.86 25.20 -7.86
C LEU A 398 0.34 25.64 -8.70
N TYR A 399 1.56 25.50 -8.15
CA TYR A 399 2.82 25.84 -8.83
C TYR A 399 3.60 24.58 -9.24
N ASP A 400 3.68 23.58 -8.33
CA ASP A 400 4.39 22.32 -8.55
C ASP A 400 3.45 21.16 -8.17
N PRO A 401 3.01 20.33 -9.13
CA PRO A 401 2.08 19.24 -8.87
C PRO A 401 2.65 18.14 -7.96
N ILE A 402 3.97 17.92 -7.96
CA ILE A 402 4.61 16.92 -7.06
C ILE A 402 4.59 17.44 -5.63
N SER A 403 5.01 18.69 -5.41
CA SER A 403 4.89 19.35 -4.10
C SER A 403 3.44 19.38 -3.63
N HIS A 404 2.51 19.62 -4.54
CA HIS A 404 1.10 19.69 -4.24
C HIS A 404 0.54 18.34 -3.75
N LEU A 405 0.89 17.24 -4.41
CA LEU A 405 0.49 15.89 -3.99
C LEU A 405 0.98 15.56 -2.57
N VAL A 406 2.19 16.01 -2.19
CA VAL A 406 2.78 15.63 -0.89
C VAL A 406 2.36 16.58 0.23
N TYR A 407 2.37 17.90 -0.01
CA TYR A 407 2.19 18.87 1.08
C TYR A 407 0.78 19.46 1.16
N VAL A 408 -0.02 19.36 0.08
CA VAL A 408 -1.33 19.99 0.01
C VAL A 408 -2.46 18.97 -0.06
N ALA A 409 -2.38 17.99 -0.95
CA ALA A 409 -3.41 17.00 -1.17
C ALA A 409 -3.67 16.12 0.07
N ARG A 410 -4.86 15.56 0.17
CA ARG A 410 -5.34 14.61 1.19
C ARG A 410 -6.17 13.53 0.50
N GLY A 411 -6.46 12.44 1.18
CA GLY A 411 -7.30 11.38 0.64
C GLY A 411 -8.66 11.87 0.10
N ASP A 412 -9.26 12.86 0.76
CA ASP A 412 -10.54 13.44 0.31
C ASP A 412 -10.48 14.20 -1.03
N ASP A 413 -9.28 14.56 -1.49
CA ASP A 413 -9.10 15.22 -2.79
C ASP A 413 -9.09 14.24 -3.97
N VAL A 414 -9.01 12.93 -3.72
CA VAL A 414 -9.07 11.90 -4.77
C VAL A 414 -10.47 11.85 -5.36
N GLN A 415 -10.62 12.17 -6.63
CA GLN A 415 -11.89 12.18 -7.34
C GLN A 415 -12.21 10.83 -7.97
N SER A 416 -11.20 10.19 -8.55
CA SER A 416 -11.36 8.89 -9.23
C SER A 416 -10.16 8.00 -8.96
N THR A 417 -10.43 6.71 -8.80
CA THR A 417 -9.44 5.66 -8.57
C THR A 417 -9.63 4.55 -9.58
N VAL A 418 -8.58 4.23 -10.31
CA VAL A 418 -8.53 3.16 -11.32
C VAL A 418 -7.49 2.14 -10.89
N VAL A 419 -7.84 0.86 -10.89
CA VAL A 419 -6.93 -0.25 -10.59
C VAL A 419 -7.06 -1.32 -11.67
N HIS A 420 -5.93 -1.76 -12.21
CA HIS A 420 -5.92 -2.77 -13.26
C HIS A 420 -6.84 -2.43 -14.45
N GLY A 421 -6.89 -1.14 -14.79
CA GLY A 421 -7.75 -0.59 -15.83
C GLY A 421 -9.23 -0.48 -15.50
N ARG A 422 -9.67 -0.94 -14.32
CA ARG A 422 -11.05 -0.86 -13.86
C ARG A 422 -11.26 0.40 -13.00
N VAL A 423 -12.30 1.17 -13.30
CA VAL A 423 -12.70 2.32 -12.48
C VAL A 423 -13.39 1.81 -11.21
N LEU A 424 -12.79 2.03 -10.04
CA LEU A 424 -13.35 1.61 -8.75
C LEU A 424 -14.16 2.73 -8.08
N MET A 425 -13.70 3.97 -8.25
CA MET A 425 -14.38 5.18 -7.79
C MET A 425 -14.33 6.24 -8.89
N ARG A 426 -15.45 6.94 -9.10
CA ARG A 426 -15.57 8.06 -10.05
C ARG A 426 -16.27 9.24 -9.39
N ASN A 427 -15.67 10.42 -9.43
CA ASN A 427 -16.21 11.63 -8.81
C ASN A 427 -16.69 11.41 -7.37
N ARG A 428 -15.88 10.70 -6.57
CA ARG A 428 -16.18 10.30 -5.19
C ARG A 428 -17.29 9.26 -5.03
N GLN A 429 -17.87 8.73 -6.10
CA GLN A 429 -18.87 7.67 -6.05
C GLN A 429 -18.20 6.32 -6.20
N MET A 430 -18.36 5.44 -5.20
CA MET A 430 -17.90 4.07 -5.26
C MET A 430 -18.71 3.27 -6.29
N LEU A 431 -18.01 2.50 -7.13
CA LEU A 431 -18.61 1.68 -8.19
C LEU A 431 -18.55 0.16 -7.88
N THR A 432 -17.75 -0.23 -6.92
CA THR A 432 -17.50 -1.65 -6.64
C THR A 432 -17.91 -2.09 -5.24
N LEU A 433 -18.23 -1.15 -4.36
CA LEU A 433 -18.66 -1.38 -2.98
C LEU A 433 -19.92 -0.56 -2.68
N ASP A 434 -20.83 -1.16 -1.91
CA ASP A 434 -21.93 -0.41 -1.27
C ASP A 434 -21.42 0.22 0.03
N GLU A 435 -21.02 1.48 -0.06
CA GLU A 435 -20.45 2.25 1.05
C GLU A 435 -21.37 2.25 2.28
N HIS A 436 -22.68 2.39 2.06
CA HIS A 436 -23.64 2.43 3.16
C HIS A 436 -23.72 1.10 3.92
N ALA A 437 -23.72 -0.01 3.18
CA ALA A 437 -23.70 -1.36 3.76
C ALA A 437 -22.39 -1.63 4.51
N VAL A 438 -21.23 -1.21 3.94
CA VAL A 438 -19.91 -1.36 4.59
C VAL A 438 -19.87 -0.62 5.92
N LEU A 439 -20.28 0.65 5.94
CA LEU A 439 -20.30 1.47 7.16
C LEU A 439 -21.27 0.92 8.22
N ALA A 440 -22.43 0.41 7.79
CA ALA A 440 -23.41 -0.21 8.71
C ALA A 440 -22.85 -1.49 9.35
N ALA A 441 -22.21 -2.37 8.57
CA ALA A 441 -21.58 -3.58 9.07
C ALA A 441 -20.45 -3.27 10.07
N ALA A 442 -19.58 -2.31 9.74
CA ALA A 442 -18.47 -1.89 10.61
C ALA A 442 -18.97 -1.33 11.96
N ARG A 443 -20.02 -0.48 11.95
CA ARG A 443 -20.64 0.04 13.18
C ARG A 443 -21.22 -1.07 14.07
N GLY A 444 -21.67 -2.18 13.49
CA GLY A 444 -22.17 -3.34 14.22
C GLY A 444 -21.12 -4.02 15.10
N TRP A 445 -19.84 -3.76 14.90
CA TRP A 445 -18.74 -4.29 15.71
C TRP A 445 -18.42 -3.44 16.94
N THR A 446 -18.83 -2.17 16.99
CA THR A 446 -18.43 -1.18 18.02
C THR A 446 -18.64 -1.71 19.45
N ASP A 447 -19.82 -2.25 19.76
CA ASP A 447 -20.12 -2.70 21.13
C ASP A 447 -19.40 -4.00 21.48
N LYS A 448 -19.22 -4.90 20.51
CA LYS A 448 -18.47 -6.14 20.69
C LYS A 448 -16.99 -5.86 20.98
N VAL A 449 -16.38 -4.98 20.20
CA VAL A 449 -14.99 -4.57 20.38
C VAL A 449 -14.79 -3.85 21.71
N ARG A 450 -15.69 -2.91 22.06
CA ARG A 450 -15.64 -2.22 23.35
C ARG A 450 -15.77 -3.16 24.55
N ALA A 451 -16.62 -4.18 24.45
CA ALA A 451 -16.79 -5.19 25.49
C ALA A 451 -15.57 -6.13 25.61
N ALA A 452 -14.79 -6.30 24.56
CA ALA A 452 -13.64 -7.20 24.54
C ALA A 452 -12.46 -6.68 25.37
N VAL A 453 -12.34 -5.37 25.58
CA VAL A 453 -11.24 -4.70 26.33
C VAL A 453 -11.66 -4.23 27.72
N ARG A 454 -12.87 -4.47 28.14
CA ARG A 454 -13.37 -4.29 29.52
C ARG A 454 -13.23 -5.60 30.29
#